data_84dc19b3f47a26141f57b7216cb9fe0c
#
_entry.id   84dc19b3f47a26141f57b7216cb9fe0c
#
_cell.length_a   1.000
_cell.length_b   1.000
_cell.length_c   1.000
_cell.angle_alpha   90.00
_cell.angle_beta   90.00
_cell.angle_gamma   90.00
#
_symmetry.space_group_name_H-M   'P 1'
#
loop_
_entity.id
_entity.type
_entity.pdbx_description
1 polymer ?
#
loop_
_entity_poly.entity_id
_entity_poly.type
_entity_poly.pdbx_seq_one_letter_code
_entity_poly.pdbx_strand_id
1 'polypeptide(L)'
;MIYLENTELKIAIAEKGAELQQVFNKETQLDYLWSGDPVFWGKKSPVLFPIVGTLKNNQFSHNGETYSLSRHGFARDKNFKLTESSPNRVCLTLDADAETLAQYPFLFRFSIVYEINKNKLSCSYQITNIDVKPLYFSVGAHPAFKVPLEDHYPFNNYYLEFDQSELAGRWPITAEGLIDENPVPFFQSNNRINLSKELFYGDALVFKQLDSSSIRLCNDQSQHGFTFSWAEFPYMGIWSAKDASFVCLEPWCGIADSVNATGELREKEGMMLLTPGQNTHRTWTIELY
;
A
#
# COMPACT_ATOMS: atom_id res chain seq x y z
N MET A 1 11.08 -1.56 17.84
CA MET A 1 9.62 -1.47 17.80
C MET A 1 9.21 -0.14 18.43
N ILE A 2 8.42 0.67 17.73
CA ILE A 2 7.95 1.99 18.15
C ILE A 2 6.46 1.87 18.39
N TYR A 3 5.94 2.54 19.43
CA TYR A 3 4.53 2.48 19.80
C TYR A 3 3.94 3.88 19.84
N LEU A 4 2.71 4.03 19.32
CA LEU A 4 1.83 5.14 19.59
C LEU A 4 0.57 4.62 20.30
N GLU A 5 0.09 5.35 21.28
CA GLU A 5 -1.06 4.93 22.06
C GLU A 5 -1.85 6.15 22.54
N ASN A 6 -3.16 6.07 22.43
CA ASN A 6 -4.09 7.02 23.05
C ASN A 6 -5.17 6.24 23.86
N THR A 7 -6.30 6.87 24.18
CA THR A 7 -7.38 6.22 24.93
C THR A 7 -8.07 5.10 24.15
N GLU A 8 -8.07 5.14 22.82
CA GLU A 8 -8.84 4.25 21.94
C GLU A 8 -7.95 3.30 21.17
N LEU A 9 -6.79 3.76 20.68
CA LEU A 9 -5.88 3.01 19.81
C LEU A 9 -4.53 2.75 20.45
N LYS A 10 -3.97 1.58 20.09
CA LYS A 10 -2.56 1.26 20.23
C LYS A 10 -2.03 0.76 18.89
N ILE A 11 -0.95 1.34 18.37
CA ILE A 11 -0.26 0.88 17.17
C ILE A 11 1.18 0.54 17.47
N ALA A 12 1.73 -0.41 16.72
CA ALA A 12 3.14 -0.78 16.76
C ALA A 12 3.75 -0.66 15.37
N ILE A 13 4.99 -0.17 15.28
CA ILE A 13 5.71 0.10 14.04
C ILE A 13 7.11 -0.47 14.16
N ALA A 14 7.55 -1.24 13.16
CA ALA A 14 8.92 -1.72 13.06
C ALA A 14 9.80 -0.65 12.36
N GLU A 15 11.07 -0.54 12.76
CA GLU A 15 12.03 0.33 12.06
C GLU A 15 12.34 -0.19 10.66
N LYS A 16 12.38 -1.52 10.48
CA LYS A 16 12.54 -2.13 9.16
C LYS A 16 11.28 -1.88 8.33
N GLY A 17 11.47 -1.20 7.19
CA GLY A 17 10.40 -0.78 6.30
C GLY A 17 9.49 0.31 6.87
N ALA A 18 9.78 0.83 8.07
CA ALA A 18 8.83 1.60 8.87
C ALA A 18 7.44 0.92 8.90
N GLU A 19 7.42 -0.42 8.92
CA GLU A 19 6.25 -1.24 8.68
C GLU A 19 5.31 -1.25 9.88
N LEU A 20 4.04 -0.93 9.66
CA LEU A 20 2.98 -1.03 10.66
C LEU A 20 2.79 -2.52 11.04
N GLN A 21 2.85 -2.82 12.34
CA GLN A 21 2.84 -4.17 12.88
C GLN A 21 1.60 -4.52 13.68
N GLN A 22 0.87 -3.49 14.15
CA GLN A 22 -0.34 -3.64 14.92
C GLN A 22 -1.24 -2.41 14.79
N VAL A 23 -2.54 -2.63 14.71
CA VAL A 23 -3.60 -1.62 14.88
C VAL A 23 -4.65 -2.22 15.82
N PHE A 24 -4.53 -1.92 17.11
CA PHE A 24 -5.35 -2.50 18.16
C PHE A 24 -6.33 -1.46 18.70
N ASN A 25 -7.62 -1.78 18.66
CA ASN A 25 -8.66 -1.00 19.30
C ASN A 25 -8.82 -1.45 20.75
N LYS A 26 -8.64 -0.52 21.71
CA LYS A 26 -8.65 -0.80 23.15
C LYS A 26 -10.06 -1.00 23.70
N GLU A 27 -11.08 -0.48 23.05
CA GLU A 27 -12.49 -0.64 23.46
C GLU A 27 -13.01 -2.02 23.04
N THR A 28 -12.84 -2.37 21.76
CA THR A 28 -13.33 -3.65 21.22
C THR A 28 -12.41 -4.82 21.48
N GLN A 29 -11.14 -4.58 21.90
CA GLN A 29 -10.07 -5.58 22.08
C GLN A 29 -9.73 -6.34 20.80
N LEU A 30 -9.95 -5.72 19.62
CA LEU A 30 -9.67 -6.30 18.31
C LEU A 30 -8.36 -5.75 17.73
N ASP A 31 -7.58 -6.63 17.12
CA ASP A 31 -6.47 -6.24 16.24
C ASP A 31 -6.96 -6.28 14.79
N TYR A 32 -6.79 -5.18 14.09
CA TYR A 32 -7.29 -5.01 12.72
C TYR A 32 -6.27 -5.43 11.65
N LEU A 33 -4.99 -5.63 12.02
CA LEU A 33 -3.99 -6.09 11.08
C LEU A 33 -3.87 -7.62 11.03
N TRP A 34 -3.46 -8.11 9.88
CA TRP A 34 -3.01 -9.48 9.67
C TRP A 34 -1.87 -9.85 10.63
N SER A 35 -1.86 -11.08 11.09
CA SER A 35 -0.84 -11.57 12.04
C SER A 35 0.58 -11.61 11.46
N GLY A 36 0.72 -11.66 10.14
CA GLY A 36 2.01 -11.88 9.47
C GLY A 36 2.44 -13.36 9.50
N ASP A 37 1.49 -14.30 9.52
CA ASP A 37 1.79 -15.73 9.50
C ASP A 37 2.57 -16.10 8.23
N PRO A 38 3.85 -16.53 8.36
CA PRO A 38 4.71 -16.81 7.21
C PRO A 38 4.28 -18.04 6.39
N VAL A 39 3.36 -18.87 6.90
CA VAL A 39 2.75 -19.96 6.12
C VAL A 39 1.98 -19.41 4.92
N PHE A 40 1.39 -18.24 5.06
CA PHE A 40 0.65 -17.57 3.99
C PHE A 40 1.43 -16.36 3.44
N TRP A 41 1.73 -15.40 4.32
CA TRP A 41 2.44 -14.17 3.96
C TRP A 41 3.03 -13.48 5.19
N GLY A 42 4.35 -13.43 5.27
CA GLY A 42 5.10 -12.97 6.45
C GLY A 42 5.25 -11.46 6.62
N LYS A 43 4.50 -10.64 5.86
CA LYS A 43 4.45 -9.18 5.99
C LYS A 43 3.08 -8.75 6.52
N LYS A 44 2.97 -7.48 6.98
CA LYS A 44 1.72 -6.93 7.51
C LYS A 44 1.26 -5.66 6.79
N SER A 45 2.18 -4.74 6.53
CA SER A 45 1.89 -3.45 5.89
C SER A 45 3.15 -2.86 5.24
N PRO A 46 3.78 -3.57 4.29
CA PRO A 46 5.02 -3.08 3.69
C PRO A 46 4.75 -1.82 2.85
N VAL A 47 5.69 -0.89 2.88
CA VAL A 47 5.72 0.27 1.99
C VAL A 47 6.31 -0.12 0.64
N LEU A 48 5.80 0.49 -0.43
CA LEU A 48 6.25 0.29 -1.81
C LEU A 48 6.97 1.54 -2.28
N PHE A 49 8.29 1.45 -2.51
CA PHE A 49 9.14 2.56 -2.97
C PHE A 49 10.53 2.01 -3.39
N PRO A 50 11.17 2.53 -4.44
CA PRO A 50 10.79 3.65 -5.31
C PRO A 50 9.92 3.28 -6.49
N ILE A 51 9.48 2.04 -6.58
CA ILE A 51 8.54 1.54 -7.59
C ILE A 51 7.38 0.79 -6.94
N VAL A 52 6.25 0.76 -7.62
CA VAL A 52 5.10 -0.09 -7.31
C VAL A 52 5.00 -1.19 -8.35
N GLY A 53 4.73 -2.41 -7.90
CA GLY A 53 4.59 -3.57 -8.77
C GLY A 53 5.93 -4.09 -9.31
N THR A 54 5.83 -4.89 -10.35
CA THR A 54 6.95 -5.52 -11.04
C THR A 54 7.40 -4.67 -12.22
N LEU A 55 8.71 -4.57 -12.44
CA LEU A 55 9.30 -4.05 -13.67
C LEU A 55 9.44 -5.19 -14.66
N LYS A 56 9.24 -4.93 -15.95
CA LYS A 56 9.51 -5.89 -17.00
C LYS A 56 10.98 -6.33 -16.93
N ASN A 57 11.21 -7.64 -16.89
CA ASN A 57 12.52 -8.25 -16.64
C ASN A 57 13.19 -7.83 -15.32
N ASN A 58 12.46 -7.30 -14.34
CA ASN A 58 12.97 -6.72 -13.09
C ASN A 58 14.02 -5.62 -13.30
N GLN A 59 13.95 -4.89 -14.41
CA GLN A 59 14.92 -3.87 -14.82
C GLN A 59 14.22 -2.60 -15.31
N PHE A 60 14.95 -1.50 -15.22
CA PHE A 60 14.61 -0.25 -15.89
C PHE A 60 15.86 0.40 -16.47
N SER A 61 15.68 1.20 -17.52
CA SER A 61 16.72 2.06 -18.08
C SER A 61 16.53 3.50 -17.62
N HIS A 62 17.64 4.19 -17.40
CA HIS A 62 17.69 5.61 -17.13
C HIS A 62 18.98 6.23 -17.64
N ASN A 63 18.88 7.21 -18.55
CA ASN A 63 20.01 7.86 -19.19
C ASN A 63 21.00 6.88 -19.87
N GLY A 64 20.50 5.79 -20.46
CA GLY A 64 21.29 4.79 -21.17
C GLY A 64 21.90 3.70 -20.28
N GLU A 65 21.79 3.80 -18.96
CA GLU A 65 22.23 2.79 -18.01
C GLU A 65 21.07 1.91 -17.56
N THR A 66 21.34 0.63 -17.26
CA THR A 66 20.34 -0.34 -16.83
C THR A 66 20.48 -0.63 -15.33
N TYR A 67 19.39 -0.61 -14.61
CA TYR A 67 19.28 -0.87 -13.19
C TYR A 67 18.29 -2.00 -12.92
N SER A 68 18.49 -2.74 -11.82
CA SER A 68 17.59 -3.82 -11.41
C SER A 68 16.93 -3.49 -10.08
N LEU A 69 15.61 -3.66 -10.02
CA LEU A 69 14.82 -3.55 -8.79
C LEU A 69 13.86 -4.74 -8.69
N SER A 70 13.74 -5.30 -7.51
CA SER A 70 12.72 -6.30 -7.22
C SER A 70 11.33 -5.67 -7.18
N ARG A 71 10.30 -6.50 -7.34
CA ARG A 71 8.88 -6.13 -7.19
C ARG A 71 8.69 -5.25 -5.94
N HIS A 72 8.08 -4.07 -6.12
CA HIS A 72 7.80 -3.07 -5.08
C HIS A 72 9.04 -2.31 -4.54
N GLY A 73 10.21 -2.44 -5.17
CA GLY A 73 11.42 -1.76 -4.76
C GLY A 73 12.01 -2.25 -3.44
N PHE A 74 12.80 -1.42 -2.79
CA PHE A 74 13.66 -1.81 -1.66
C PHE A 74 13.26 -1.23 -0.30
N ALA A 75 12.43 -0.19 -0.23
CA ALA A 75 12.21 0.55 1.03
C ALA A 75 11.70 -0.34 2.17
N ARG A 76 10.85 -1.32 1.86
CA ARG A 76 10.29 -2.28 2.83
C ARG A 76 11.34 -3.16 3.52
N ASP A 77 12.54 -3.25 2.96
CA ASP A 77 13.63 -4.09 3.48
C ASP A 77 14.74 -3.27 4.15
N LYS A 78 14.67 -1.92 4.08
CA LYS A 78 15.60 -0.98 4.70
C LYS A 78 15.18 -0.59 6.11
N ASN A 79 16.15 -0.23 6.95
CA ASN A 79 15.88 0.34 8.27
C ASN A 79 15.68 1.85 8.15
N PHE A 80 14.54 2.32 8.62
CA PHE A 80 14.24 3.74 8.76
C PHE A 80 14.69 4.24 10.12
N LYS A 81 15.14 5.47 10.19
CA LYS A 81 15.52 6.15 11.44
C LYS A 81 14.34 6.92 12.01
N LEU A 82 14.07 6.78 13.29
CA LEU A 82 13.10 7.63 13.99
C LEU A 82 13.67 9.06 14.06
N THR A 83 13.00 10.00 13.40
CA THR A 83 13.43 11.41 13.29
C THR A 83 12.57 12.35 14.13
N GLU A 84 11.30 12.02 14.35
CA GLU A 84 10.39 12.76 15.22
C GLU A 84 9.52 11.80 16.01
N SER A 85 9.24 12.16 17.28
CA SER A 85 8.35 11.38 18.15
C SER A 85 7.60 12.31 19.09
N SER A 86 6.28 12.12 19.17
CA SER A 86 5.39 12.72 20.15
C SER A 86 4.35 11.69 20.61
N PRO A 87 3.50 11.97 21.59
CA PRO A 87 2.54 10.98 22.10
C PRO A 87 1.61 10.36 21.05
N ASN A 88 1.25 11.11 20.00
CA ASN A 88 0.30 10.70 18.99
C ASN A 88 0.87 10.69 17.56
N ARG A 89 2.17 10.99 17.37
CA ARG A 89 2.80 11.10 16.06
C ARG A 89 4.25 10.66 16.08
N VAL A 90 4.67 9.89 15.07
CA VAL A 90 6.08 9.56 14.81
C VAL A 90 6.40 9.76 13.35
N CYS A 91 7.66 10.10 13.07
CA CYS A 91 8.22 10.17 11.74
C CYS A 91 9.45 9.27 11.64
N LEU A 92 9.45 8.38 10.66
CA LEU A 92 10.60 7.52 10.36
C LEU A 92 11.12 7.88 8.97
N THR A 93 12.43 8.04 8.83
CA THR A 93 13.06 8.55 7.59
C THR A 93 14.11 7.59 7.07
N LEU A 94 14.09 7.37 5.76
CA LEU A 94 15.09 6.71 4.95
C LEU A 94 15.70 7.74 3.98
N ASP A 95 16.99 8.01 4.12
CA ASP A 95 17.76 8.78 3.14
C ASP A 95 18.46 7.84 2.16
N ALA A 96 18.67 8.30 0.94
CA ALA A 96 19.49 7.59 -0.04
C ALA A 96 20.90 7.35 0.51
N ASP A 97 21.45 6.16 0.26
CA ASP A 97 22.79 5.73 0.63
C ASP A 97 23.51 5.07 -0.55
N ALA A 98 24.74 4.62 -0.37
CA ALA A 98 25.52 3.99 -1.43
C ALA A 98 24.84 2.71 -1.98
N GLU A 99 24.14 1.96 -1.13
CA GLU A 99 23.44 0.73 -1.53
C GLU A 99 22.18 1.04 -2.36
N THR A 100 21.40 2.05 -1.97
CA THR A 100 20.24 2.48 -2.74
C THR A 100 20.65 3.10 -4.06
N LEU A 101 21.72 3.92 -4.10
CA LEU A 101 22.24 4.54 -5.32
C LEU A 101 22.74 3.53 -6.36
N ALA A 102 23.26 2.38 -5.94
CA ALA A 102 23.67 1.31 -6.84
C ALA A 102 22.50 0.67 -7.61
N GLN A 103 21.28 0.71 -7.03
CA GLN A 103 20.08 0.11 -7.63
C GLN A 103 19.14 1.17 -8.23
N TYR A 104 19.21 2.41 -7.73
CA TYR A 104 18.31 3.50 -8.07
C TYR A 104 19.07 4.82 -7.95
N PRO A 105 19.53 5.41 -9.08
CA PRO A 105 20.58 6.44 -9.08
C PRO A 105 20.04 7.85 -8.76
N PHE A 106 19.29 8.01 -7.68
CA PHE A 106 18.69 9.27 -7.24
C PHE A 106 18.93 9.49 -5.75
N LEU A 107 19.22 10.74 -5.39
CA LEU A 107 19.25 11.17 -4.00
C LEU A 107 17.84 11.58 -3.56
N PHE A 108 17.32 10.89 -2.58
CA PHE A 108 15.99 11.14 -2.04
C PHE A 108 16.02 11.14 -0.50
N ARG A 109 15.04 11.82 0.08
CA ARG A 109 14.60 11.59 1.46
C ARG A 109 13.19 11.07 1.43
N PHE A 110 12.96 9.92 2.04
CA PHE A 110 11.66 9.31 2.18
C PHE A 110 11.28 9.16 3.64
N SER A 111 10.23 9.85 4.08
CA SER A 111 9.73 9.82 5.44
C SER A 111 8.32 9.22 5.49
N ILE A 112 8.08 8.37 6.48
CA ILE A 112 6.76 7.80 6.78
C ILE A 112 6.32 8.35 8.12
N VAL A 113 5.17 9.04 8.12
CA VAL A 113 4.59 9.67 9.30
C VAL A 113 3.34 8.89 9.70
N TYR A 114 3.32 8.37 10.92
CA TYR A 114 2.13 7.80 11.54
C TYR A 114 1.58 8.77 12.58
N GLU A 115 0.28 8.98 12.53
CA GLU A 115 -0.43 9.83 13.49
C GLU A 115 -1.74 9.16 13.91
N ILE A 116 -2.04 9.18 15.21
CA ILE A 116 -3.29 8.66 15.78
C ILE A 116 -4.11 9.78 16.40
N ASN A 117 -5.42 9.77 16.13
CA ASN A 117 -6.38 10.69 16.71
C ASN A 117 -7.70 9.96 16.99
N LYS A 118 -8.05 9.77 18.26
CA LYS A 118 -9.17 8.91 18.66
C LYS A 118 -9.04 7.52 18.03
N ASN A 119 -10.08 7.02 17.34
CA ASN A 119 -10.14 5.75 16.64
C ASN A 119 -9.52 5.77 15.21
N LYS A 120 -8.84 6.86 14.83
CA LYS A 120 -8.28 7.06 13.49
C LYS A 120 -6.76 7.01 13.49
N LEU A 121 -6.20 6.24 12.55
CA LEU A 121 -4.78 6.22 12.19
C LEU A 121 -4.62 6.86 10.81
N SER A 122 -3.64 7.75 10.68
CA SER A 122 -3.16 8.29 9.40
C SER A 122 -1.74 7.83 9.14
N CYS A 123 -1.44 7.46 7.91
CA CYS A 123 -0.09 7.17 7.43
C CYS A 123 0.21 8.05 6.22
N SER A 124 1.22 8.91 6.34
CA SER A 124 1.63 9.84 5.28
C SER A 124 3.03 9.50 4.78
N TYR A 125 3.17 9.35 3.48
CA TYR A 125 4.42 9.20 2.76
C TYR A 125 4.89 10.56 2.29
N GLN A 126 6.05 11.00 2.74
CA GLN A 126 6.65 12.29 2.37
C GLN A 126 7.94 12.03 1.60
N ILE A 127 8.01 12.46 0.35
CA ILE A 127 9.17 12.27 -0.51
C ILE A 127 9.75 13.64 -0.87
N THR A 128 11.05 13.81 -0.63
CA THR A 128 11.79 15.03 -0.98
C THR A 128 12.89 14.67 -1.96
N ASN A 129 12.97 15.41 -3.06
CA ASN A 129 14.11 15.35 -3.95
C ASN A 129 15.25 16.18 -3.36
N ILE A 130 16.29 15.51 -2.86
CA ILE A 130 17.52 16.14 -2.34
C ILE A 130 18.67 16.07 -3.35
N ASP A 131 18.39 15.66 -4.59
CA ASP A 131 19.32 15.64 -5.71
C ASP A 131 19.35 16.99 -6.45
N VAL A 132 20.35 17.18 -7.31
CA VAL A 132 20.46 18.29 -8.25
C VAL A 132 19.78 18.02 -9.60
N LYS A 133 19.27 16.81 -9.80
CA LYS A 133 18.53 16.34 -11.00
C LYS A 133 17.11 15.92 -10.65
N PRO A 134 16.20 15.78 -11.64
CA PRO A 134 14.84 15.30 -11.40
C PRO A 134 14.82 13.91 -10.79
N LEU A 135 13.92 13.69 -9.83
CA LEU A 135 13.66 12.43 -9.14
C LEU A 135 12.38 11.80 -9.73
N TYR A 136 12.50 10.58 -10.27
CA TYR A 136 11.38 9.78 -10.79
C TYR A 136 11.09 8.63 -9.83
N PHE A 137 9.88 8.54 -9.29
CA PHE A 137 9.52 7.51 -8.31
C PHE A 137 8.05 7.13 -8.37
N SER A 138 7.73 6.02 -7.76
CA SER A 138 6.38 5.62 -7.38
C SER A 138 6.35 5.31 -5.89
N VAL A 139 5.18 5.45 -5.27
CA VAL A 139 4.98 5.12 -3.86
C VAL A 139 3.62 4.47 -3.66
N GLY A 140 3.53 3.51 -2.75
CA GLY A 140 2.27 2.85 -2.43
C GLY A 140 2.26 2.22 -1.05
N ALA A 141 1.05 1.91 -0.60
CA ALA A 141 0.79 1.16 0.62
C ALA A 141 0.39 -0.29 0.30
N HIS A 142 0.59 -1.18 1.27
CA HIS A 142 0.18 -2.58 1.16
C HIS A 142 -0.28 -3.15 2.52
N PRO A 143 -1.16 -2.42 3.27
CA PRO A 143 -1.64 -2.91 4.56
C PRO A 143 -2.57 -4.11 4.37
N ALA A 144 -2.33 -5.17 5.14
CA ALA A 144 -3.18 -6.35 5.23
C ALA A 144 -4.08 -6.27 6.47
N PHE A 145 -5.36 -6.29 6.27
CA PHE A 145 -6.35 -6.26 7.33
C PHE A 145 -6.89 -7.66 7.61
N LYS A 146 -6.97 -8.01 8.90
CA LYS A 146 -7.51 -9.29 9.36
C LYS A 146 -8.94 -9.47 8.86
N VAL A 147 -9.24 -10.63 8.28
CA VAL A 147 -10.61 -11.08 7.92
C VAL A 147 -10.71 -12.58 8.19
N PRO A 148 -11.64 -13.00 9.06
CA PRO A 148 -12.60 -12.22 9.83
C PRO A 148 -11.95 -11.35 10.92
N LEU A 149 -12.53 -10.20 11.26
CA LEU A 149 -12.10 -9.40 12.42
C LEU A 149 -12.38 -10.17 13.72
N GLU A 150 -13.55 -10.77 13.80
CA GLU A 150 -14.03 -11.60 14.92
C GLU A 150 -14.03 -13.06 14.50
N ASP A 151 -13.31 -13.91 15.20
CA ASP A 151 -13.00 -15.29 14.80
C ASP A 151 -14.21 -16.22 14.66
N HIS A 152 -15.37 -15.83 15.21
CA HIS A 152 -16.61 -16.61 15.11
C HIS A 152 -17.41 -16.40 13.82
N TYR A 153 -17.02 -15.40 13.00
CA TYR A 153 -17.62 -15.20 11.67
C TYR A 153 -16.75 -15.81 10.57
N PRO A 154 -17.35 -16.41 9.53
CA PRO A 154 -16.59 -16.87 8.38
C PRO A 154 -16.10 -15.69 7.49
N PHE A 155 -15.01 -15.92 6.74
CA PHE A 155 -14.42 -14.95 5.83
C PHE A 155 -15.44 -14.36 4.83
N ASN A 156 -16.31 -15.18 4.30
CA ASN A 156 -17.31 -14.80 3.28
C ASN A 156 -18.54 -14.07 3.83
N ASN A 157 -18.62 -13.82 5.13
CA ASN A 157 -19.61 -12.91 5.70
C ASN A 157 -19.18 -11.44 5.55
N TYR A 158 -17.90 -11.22 5.24
CA TYR A 158 -17.36 -9.87 5.06
C TYR A 158 -17.44 -9.42 3.61
N TYR A 159 -17.54 -8.10 3.43
CA TYR A 159 -17.52 -7.45 2.13
C TYR A 159 -16.83 -6.09 2.22
N LEU A 160 -16.37 -5.63 1.06
CA LEU A 160 -15.84 -4.29 0.87
C LEU A 160 -16.94 -3.43 0.24
N GLU A 161 -17.22 -2.27 0.84
CA GLU A 161 -18.21 -1.32 0.36
C GLU A 161 -17.54 0.00 0.02
N PHE A 162 -17.57 0.36 -1.25
CA PHE A 162 -17.04 1.61 -1.78
C PHE A 162 -18.02 2.76 -1.52
N ASP A 163 -17.51 4.00 -1.35
CA ASP A 163 -18.35 5.18 -1.10
C ASP A 163 -19.12 5.67 -2.33
N GLN A 164 -18.75 5.21 -3.54
CA GLN A 164 -19.48 5.47 -4.78
C GLN A 164 -19.77 4.15 -5.50
N SER A 165 -20.77 4.19 -6.41
CA SER A 165 -20.99 3.11 -7.37
C SER A 165 -19.89 3.12 -8.42
N GLU A 166 -19.30 1.97 -8.67
CA GLU A 166 -18.18 1.80 -9.58
C GLU A 166 -18.62 1.17 -10.91
N LEU A 167 -17.95 1.60 -11.98
CA LEU A 167 -18.00 0.99 -13.31
C LEU A 167 -16.62 0.49 -13.76
N ALA A 168 -15.60 0.67 -12.93
CA ALA A 168 -14.23 0.33 -13.25
C ALA A 168 -14.05 -1.15 -13.60
N GLY A 169 -13.35 -1.42 -14.70
CA GLY A 169 -12.88 -2.76 -15.03
C GLY A 169 -11.66 -3.13 -14.19
N ARG A 170 -11.47 -4.43 -13.99
CA ARG A 170 -10.26 -4.99 -13.37
C ARG A 170 -9.17 -5.16 -14.42
N TRP A 171 -7.96 -4.73 -14.11
CA TRP A 171 -6.77 -4.93 -14.93
C TRP A 171 -6.07 -6.24 -14.54
N PRO A 172 -6.06 -7.26 -15.42
CA PRO A 172 -5.42 -8.54 -15.13
C PRO A 172 -3.91 -8.39 -14.92
N ILE A 173 -3.35 -9.27 -14.09
CA ILE A 173 -1.92 -9.41 -13.88
C ILE A 173 -1.46 -10.71 -14.54
N THR A 174 -0.38 -10.65 -15.35
CA THR A 174 0.21 -11.84 -15.97
C THR A 174 0.99 -12.67 -14.94
N ALA A 175 1.38 -13.88 -15.33
CA ALA A 175 2.22 -14.76 -14.49
C ALA A 175 3.56 -14.10 -14.10
N GLU A 176 4.07 -13.19 -14.93
CA GLU A 176 5.29 -12.41 -14.67
C GLU A 176 5.05 -11.20 -13.76
N GLY A 177 3.81 -10.95 -13.36
CA GLY A 177 3.42 -9.82 -12.50
C GLY A 177 3.28 -8.49 -13.23
N LEU A 178 3.06 -8.52 -14.55
CA LEU A 178 2.87 -7.34 -15.39
C LEU A 178 1.37 -7.06 -15.59
N ILE A 179 1.02 -5.80 -15.84
CA ILE A 179 -0.36 -5.42 -16.17
C ILE A 179 -0.65 -5.77 -17.63
N ASP A 180 -1.77 -6.47 -17.85
CA ASP A 180 -2.24 -6.82 -19.18
C ASP A 180 -2.71 -5.60 -19.99
N GLU A 181 -2.90 -5.74 -21.29
CA GLU A 181 -3.20 -4.63 -22.21
C GLU A 181 -4.59 -4.03 -21.98
N ASN A 182 -5.55 -4.86 -21.60
CA ASN A 182 -6.95 -4.45 -21.53
C ASN A 182 -7.59 -4.83 -20.19
N PRO A 183 -8.44 -3.97 -19.65
CA PRO A 183 -9.23 -4.33 -18.48
C PRO A 183 -10.34 -5.33 -18.89
N VAL A 184 -10.73 -6.14 -17.91
CA VAL A 184 -11.91 -7.01 -18.02
C VAL A 184 -13.05 -6.43 -17.19
N PRO A 185 -14.32 -6.60 -17.58
CA PRO A 185 -15.46 -6.14 -16.79
C PRO A 185 -15.40 -6.70 -15.36
N PHE A 186 -15.68 -5.86 -14.37
CA PHE A 186 -15.74 -6.25 -12.97
C PHE A 186 -16.95 -5.64 -12.26
N PHE A 187 -16.96 -4.33 -12.05
CA PHE A 187 -18.11 -3.65 -11.49
C PHE A 187 -19.23 -3.49 -12.54
N GLN A 188 -20.49 -3.60 -12.08
CA GLN A 188 -21.69 -3.45 -12.89
C GLN A 188 -22.61 -2.38 -12.28
N SER A 189 -22.07 -1.17 -12.07
CA SER A 189 -22.76 -0.08 -11.40
C SER A 189 -23.17 -0.45 -9.96
N ASN A 190 -22.25 -1.03 -9.22
CA ASN A 190 -22.40 -1.37 -7.80
C ASN A 190 -21.20 -0.88 -6.99
N ASN A 191 -21.36 -0.84 -5.68
CA ASN A 191 -20.33 -0.36 -4.77
C ASN A 191 -19.83 -1.45 -3.81
N ARG A 192 -20.08 -2.74 -4.11
CA ARG A 192 -19.79 -3.81 -3.15
C ARG A 192 -19.00 -4.95 -3.81
N ILE A 193 -17.97 -5.44 -3.09
CA ILE A 193 -17.26 -6.68 -3.37
C ILE A 193 -17.50 -7.63 -2.20
N ASN A 194 -18.27 -8.70 -2.39
CA ASN A 194 -18.37 -9.76 -1.39
C ASN A 194 -17.08 -10.55 -1.35
N LEU A 195 -16.48 -10.70 -0.16
CA LEU A 195 -15.21 -11.40 -0.03
C LEU A 195 -15.39 -12.91 -0.15
N SER A 196 -14.55 -13.54 -0.95
CA SER A 196 -14.31 -14.98 -0.95
C SER A 196 -12.84 -15.25 -1.20
N LYS A 197 -12.36 -16.41 -0.80
CA LYS A 197 -10.94 -16.79 -0.99
C LYS A 197 -10.59 -16.87 -2.48
N GLU A 198 -11.52 -17.36 -3.29
CA GLU A 198 -11.37 -17.58 -4.72
C GLU A 198 -11.17 -16.30 -5.52
N LEU A 199 -11.62 -15.15 -5.02
CA LEU A 199 -11.41 -13.83 -5.66
C LEU A 199 -9.92 -13.57 -5.95
N PHE A 200 -9.03 -14.11 -5.12
CA PHE A 200 -7.60 -13.81 -5.13
C PHE A 200 -6.74 -14.94 -5.70
N TYR A 201 -7.34 -16.03 -6.18
CA TYR A 201 -6.58 -17.18 -6.74
C TYR A 201 -5.86 -16.85 -8.05
N GLY A 202 -6.31 -15.82 -8.77
CA GLY A 202 -5.69 -15.32 -10.00
C GLY A 202 -4.81 -14.08 -9.83
N ASP A 203 -4.34 -13.75 -8.60
CA ASP A 203 -3.62 -12.54 -8.21
C ASP A 203 -4.54 -11.40 -7.74
N ALA A 204 -4.02 -10.19 -7.55
CA ALA A 204 -4.72 -9.01 -7.06
C ALA A 204 -5.83 -8.53 -8.03
N LEU A 205 -6.87 -7.96 -7.45
CA LEU A 205 -7.81 -7.13 -8.19
C LEU A 205 -7.19 -5.73 -8.33
N VAL A 206 -6.80 -5.35 -9.54
CA VAL A 206 -6.17 -4.04 -9.79
C VAL A 206 -7.15 -3.13 -10.50
N PHE A 207 -7.35 -1.95 -9.95
CA PHE A 207 -8.23 -0.92 -10.49
C PHE A 207 -7.45 0.36 -10.79
N LYS A 208 -7.78 0.99 -11.89
CA LYS A 208 -7.34 2.32 -12.28
C LYS A 208 -8.55 3.26 -12.25
N GLN A 209 -8.38 4.45 -11.68
CA GLN A 209 -9.40 5.51 -11.74
C GLN A 209 -10.76 5.09 -11.16
N LEU A 210 -10.77 4.62 -9.91
CA LEU A 210 -12.01 4.46 -9.15
C LEU A 210 -12.65 5.84 -8.91
N ASP A 211 -13.99 5.90 -8.92
CA ASP A 211 -14.74 7.10 -8.54
C ASP A 211 -14.73 7.29 -7.02
N SER A 212 -14.56 6.20 -6.27
CA SER A 212 -14.47 6.19 -4.81
C SER A 212 -13.12 6.65 -4.31
N SER A 213 -13.12 7.25 -3.13
CA SER A 213 -11.95 7.64 -2.34
C SER A 213 -11.88 6.96 -0.97
N SER A 214 -12.90 6.18 -0.63
CA SER A 214 -12.92 5.35 0.57
C SER A 214 -13.63 4.02 0.35
N ILE A 215 -13.28 3.04 1.20
CA ILE A 215 -13.82 1.69 1.22
C ILE A 215 -14.01 1.25 2.67
N ARG A 216 -15.12 0.59 2.95
CA ARG A 216 -15.41 0.03 4.26
C ARG A 216 -15.24 -1.49 4.25
N LEU A 217 -14.63 -2.04 5.29
CA LEU A 217 -14.76 -3.48 5.57
C LEU A 217 -15.96 -3.67 6.50
N CYS A 218 -16.94 -4.42 6.03
CA CYS A 218 -18.22 -4.62 6.69
C CYS A 218 -18.58 -6.10 6.84
N ASN A 219 -19.42 -6.35 7.87
CA ASN A 219 -20.12 -7.63 8.07
C ASN A 219 -21.52 -7.29 8.60
N ASP A 220 -22.59 -7.74 7.94
CA ASP A 220 -23.98 -7.41 8.32
C ASP A 220 -24.39 -7.97 9.70
N GLN A 221 -23.61 -8.89 10.27
CA GLN A 221 -23.83 -9.49 11.58
C GLN A 221 -22.94 -8.91 12.69
N SER A 222 -22.04 -7.97 12.35
CA SER A 222 -21.13 -7.32 13.29
C SER A 222 -21.22 -5.80 13.18
N GLN A 223 -21.00 -5.11 14.30
CA GLN A 223 -20.86 -3.65 14.32
C GLN A 223 -19.39 -3.21 14.15
N HIS A 224 -18.45 -4.17 14.12
CA HIS A 224 -17.04 -3.89 13.99
C HIS A 224 -16.61 -3.90 12.52
N GLY A 225 -15.85 -2.90 12.17
CA GLY A 225 -15.32 -2.70 10.84
C GLY A 225 -14.36 -1.53 10.81
N PHE A 226 -14.07 -1.05 9.62
CA PHE A 226 -13.30 0.17 9.45
C PHE A 226 -13.63 0.86 8.12
N THR A 227 -13.35 2.15 8.07
CA THR A 227 -13.29 2.93 6.83
C THR A 227 -11.84 3.17 6.48
N PHE A 228 -11.42 2.76 5.28
CA PHE A 228 -10.10 3.03 4.70
C PHE A 228 -10.23 4.10 3.61
N SER A 229 -9.45 5.20 3.71
CA SER A 229 -9.50 6.30 2.74
C SER A 229 -8.12 6.56 2.14
N TRP A 230 -8.09 6.89 0.82
CA TRP A 230 -6.85 6.99 0.04
C TRP A 230 -6.87 8.14 -1.00
N ALA A 231 -7.38 9.29 -0.62
CA ALA A 231 -7.35 10.45 -1.54
C ALA A 231 -5.97 10.62 -2.19
N GLU A 232 -5.95 11.03 -3.47
CA GLU A 232 -4.73 11.27 -4.26
C GLU A 232 -3.90 10.03 -4.67
N PHE A 233 -4.42 8.80 -4.48
CA PHE A 233 -3.82 7.60 -5.04
C PHE A 233 -4.67 7.13 -6.23
N PRO A 234 -4.16 7.19 -7.47
CA PRO A 234 -4.95 6.89 -8.67
C PRO A 234 -5.20 5.39 -8.91
N TYR A 235 -4.48 4.52 -8.21
CA TYR A 235 -4.59 3.08 -8.37
C TYR A 235 -4.95 2.40 -7.05
N MET A 236 -5.72 1.31 -7.15
CA MET A 236 -6.06 0.47 -6.01
C MET A 236 -5.82 -1.00 -6.35
N GLY A 237 -4.98 -1.65 -5.54
CA GLY A 237 -4.86 -3.10 -5.48
C GLY A 237 -5.68 -3.66 -4.33
N ILE A 238 -6.39 -4.76 -4.55
CA ILE A 238 -7.06 -5.52 -3.49
C ILE A 238 -6.59 -6.96 -3.61
N TRP A 239 -5.97 -7.49 -2.55
CA TRP A 239 -5.30 -8.78 -2.61
C TRP A 239 -5.38 -9.57 -1.30
N SER A 240 -5.28 -10.88 -1.43
CA SER A 240 -5.01 -11.80 -0.34
C SER A 240 -4.12 -12.94 -0.83
N ALA A 241 -3.29 -13.50 0.03
CA ALA A 241 -2.63 -14.75 -0.28
C ALA A 241 -3.68 -15.88 -0.32
N LYS A 242 -3.41 -16.89 -1.16
CA LYS A 242 -4.31 -18.04 -1.32
C LYS A 242 -4.67 -18.63 0.05
N ASP A 243 -5.97 -18.74 0.32
CA ASP A 243 -6.56 -19.30 1.54
C ASP A 243 -6.20 -18.57 2.85
N ALA A 244 -5.52 -17.43 2.81
CA ALA A 244 -5.18 -16.63 3.97
C ALA A 244 -6.41 -15.88 4.55
N SER A 245 -6.32 -15.49 5.82
CA SER A 245 -7.40 -14.82 6.56
C SER A 245 -7.14 -13.31 6.69
N PHE A 246 -6.96 -12.63 5.54
CA PHE A 246 -6.79 -11.18 5.45
C PHE A 246 -7.24 -10.65 4.09
N VAL A 247 -7.33 -9.35 3.97
CA VAL A 247 -7.44 -8.61 2.71
C VAL A 247 -6.48 -7.43 2.75
N CYS A 248 -5.69 -7.24 1.70
CA CYS A 248 -4.91 -6.02 1.49
C CYS A 248 -5.75 -4.98 0.76
N LEU A 249 -5.66 -3.73 1.21
CA LEU A 249 -6.17 -2.55 0.52
C LEU A 249 -4.97 -1.67 0.17
N GLU A 250 -4.64 -1.61 -1.10
CA GLU A 250 -3.35 -1.12 -1.56
C GLU A 250 -3.49 0.12 -2.44
N PRO A 251 -3.53 1.32 -1.87
CA PRO A 251 -3.51 2.55 -2.66
C PRO A 251 -2.11 2.83 -3.20
N TRP A 252 -2.04 3.13 -4.51
CA TRP A 252 -0.77 3.32 -5.22
C TRP A 252 -0.72 4.61 -6.01
N CYS A 253 0.45 5.27 -5.98
CA CYS A 253 0.92 6.24 -6.97
C CYS A 253 1.97 5.56 -7.82
N GLY A 254 1.56 4.98 -8.94
CA GLY A 254 2.32 4.07 -9.80
C GLY A 254 1.71 2.67 -9.80
N ILE A 255 2.11 1.85 -10.75
CA ILE A 255 1.56 0.52 -11.00
C ILE A 255 2.67 -0.39 -11.57
N ALA A 256 2.49 -1.71 -11.60
CA ALA A 256 3.42 -2.60 -12.31
C ALA A 256 3.57 -2.20 -13.78
N ASP A 257 4.70 -2.54 -14.40
CA ASP A 257 4.85 -2.34 -15.84
C ASP A 257 3.75 -3.07 -16.61
N SER A 258 3.33 -2.50 -17.73
CA SER A 258 2.49 -3.22 -18.68
C SER A 258 3.35 -4.21 -19.48
N VAL A 259 2.69 -5.19 -20.11
CA VAL A 259 3.36 -6.13 -21.02
C VAL A 259 4.10 -5.43 -22.17
N ASN A 260 3.68 -4.20 -22.52
CA ASN A 260 4.25 -3.36 -23.57
C ASN A 260 5.23 -2.28 -23.05
N ALA A 261 5.59 -2.32 -21.74
CA ALA A 261 6.51 -1.32 -21.19
C ALA A 261 7.84 -1.29 -21.95
N THR A 262 8.36 -0.07 -22.20
CA THR A 262 9.65 0.17 -22.88
C THR A 262 10.84 -0.16 -21.99
N GLY A 263 10.63 -0.15 -20.67
CA GLY A 263 11.67 -0.26 -19.65
C GLY A 263 12.34 1.07 -19.30
N GLU A 264 12.03 2.17 -19.98
CA GLU A 264 12.55 3.51 -19.62
C GLU A 264 11.79 4.04 -18.39
N LEU A 265 12.51 4.36 -17.30
CA LEU A 265 11.92 4.70 -16.02
C LEU A 265 10.93 5.88 -16.10
N ARG A 266 11.27 6.91 -16.86
CA ARG A 266 10.43 8.11 -17.01
C ARG A 266 9.11 7.86 -17.77
N GLU A 267 9.04 6.76 -18.54
CA GLU A 267 7.88 6.39 -19.34
C GLU A 267 6.97 5.39 -18.61
N LYS A 268 7.41 4.90 -17.45
CA LYS A 268 6.63 3.97 -16.64
C LYS A 268 5.31 4.62 -16.20
N GLU A 269 4.20 3.89 -16.39
CA GLU A 269 2.86 4.35 -16.02
C GLU A 269 2.79 4.73 -14.53
N GLY A 270 2.22 5.91 -14.26
CA GLY A 270 2.03 6.43 -12.91
C GLY A 270 3.30 6.91 -12.22
N MET A 271 4.41 7.04 -12.95
CA MET A 271 5.66 7.60 -12.41
C MET A 271 5.47 9.05 -12.00
N MET A 272 5.84 9.37 -10.77
CA MET A 272 5.85 10.73 -10.22
C MET A 272 7.21 11.40 -10.49
N LEU A 273 7.18 12.73 -10.62
CA LEU A 273 8.37 13.55 -10.85
C LEU A 273 8.46 14.65 -9.80
N LEU A 274 9.65 14.81 -9.20
CA LEU A 274 10.00 15.98 -8.39
C LEU A 274 11.25 16.66 -8.98
N THR A 275 11.20 17.95 -9.21
CA THR A 275 12.39 18.74 -9.54
C THR A 275 13.27 18.95 -8.30
N PRO A 276 14.55 19.33 -8.44
CA PRO A 276 15.44 19.56 -7.30
C PRO A 276 14.83 20.43 -6.21
N GLY A 277 14.92 19.97 -4.96
CA GLY A 277 14.41 20.67 -3.78
C GLY A 277 12.89 20.58 -3.56
N GLN A 278 12.13 20.02 -4.50
CA GLN A 278 10.69 19.81 -4.31
C GLN A 278 10.39 18.61 -3.40
N ASN A 279 9.21 18.66 -2.79
CA ASN A 279 8.65 17.56 -2.02
C ASN A 279 7.17 17.33 -2.36
N THR A 280 6.66 16.15 -2.00
CA THR A 280 5.25 15.80 -2.09
C THR A 280 4.88 14.89 -0.94
N HIS A 281 3.59 14.74 -0.69
CA HIS A 281 3.10 13.75 0.27
C HIS A 281 1.87 13.02 -0.28
N ARG A 282 1.61 11.83 0.27
CA ARG A 282 0.41 11.02 0.03
C ARG A 282 -0.02 10.41 1.34
N THR A 283 -1.30 10.47 1.65
CA THR A 283 -1.84 10.00 2.93
C THR A 283 -2.98 9.04 2.72
N TRP A 284 -2.92 7.91 3.40
CA TRP A 284 -4.07 7.03 3.61
C TRP A 284 -4.45 7.00 5.08
N THR A 285 -5.70 6.69 5.36
CA THR A 285 -6.21 6.66 6.72
C THR A 285 -7.07 5.43 6.95
N ILE A 286 -7.12 4.97 8.19
CA ILE A 286 -8.07 3.97 8.66
C ILE A 286 -8.80 4.54 9.90
N GLU A 287 -10.12 4.45 9.91
CA GLU A 287 -10.98 4.82 11.02
C GLU A 287 -11.78 3.60 11.46
N LEU A 288 -11.58 3.17 12.71
CA LEU A 288 -12.14 1.94 13.27
C LEU A 288 -13.51 2.20 13.89
N TYR A 289 -14.40 1.21 13.83
CA TYR A 289 -15.69 1.25 14.53
C TYR A 289 -16.12 -0.13 15.00
#